data_6066e014a520ac8c4ee01187c6d5e5e0
#
_entry.id   6066e014a520ac8c4ee01187c6d5e5e0
#
_cell.length_a   1.000
_cell.length_b   1.000
_cell.length_c   1.000
_cell.angle_alpha   90.00
_cell.angle_beta   90.00
_cell.angle_gamma   90.00
#
_symmetry.space_group_name_H-M   'P 1'
#
loop_
_entity.id
_entity.type
_entity.pdbx_description
1 polymer ?
#
loop_
_entity_poly.entity_id
_entity_poly.type
_entity_poly.pdbx_seq_one_letter_code
_entity_poly.pdbx_strand_id
1 'polypeptide(L)'
;MGTRLEEKKKTFKLIVALLSAAATLIWVLFFAWMLCKNSTSSEVMELAENWHVSVNGQALAQEDTLAAYKFSHLQVGDEIALMGSFPKDMARHQTMTFLCYLSTIDVEIDGRQIYHYGQEYAEKNWLVGSGYHFIDLPDNVSGKDFVITLNVREPDAFTNITNPTVTATSEVYREFARQHLLSTFVGIFLILLGAVMTIVSAVAVCYSKLYVRLLYIGIFSFLMGIWSMGNMKVFEIFKIDLASNTTVEYLTLYLAPISFILMIAEMRKHVAIWKQQLAYASAMLMGLFFVCLLYTSDAADEARSV
;
A
#
# COMPACT_ATOMS: atom_id res chain seq x y z
N MET A 1 -28.51 -38.52 21.72
CA MET A 1 -28.37 -37.51 20.68
C MET A 1 -27.29 -36.43 21.03
N GLY A 2 -27.10 -36.08 22.30
CA GLY A 2 -26.11 -35.12 22.76
C GLY A 2 -24.64 -35.51 22.53
N THR A 3 -24.28 -36.76 22.77
CA THR A 3 -22.90 -37.27 22.65
C THR A 3 -22.36 -37.20 21.22
N ARG A 4 -23.16 -37.54 20.21
CA ARG A 4 -22.80 -37.44 18.80
C ARG A 4 -22.53 -35.99 18.34
N LEU A 5 -23.24 -35.02 18.92
CA LEU A 5 -23.08 -33.59 18.60
C LEU A 5 -21.79 -33.02 19.22
N GLU A 6 -21.45 -33.45 20.44
CA GLU A 6 -20.18 -33.07 21.10
C GLU A 6 -18.97 -33.70 20.40
N GLU A 7 -19.07 -34.93 19.95
CA GLU A 7 -18.01 -35.59 19.18
C GLU A 7 -17.76 -34.88 17.84
N LYS A 8 -18.80 -34.50 17.10
CA LYS A 8 -18.68 -33.71 15.88
C LYS A 8 -18.05 -32.34 16.13
N LYS A 9 -18.39 -31.65 17.24
CA LYS A 9 -17.77 -30.38 17.62
C LYS A 9 -16.29 -30.55 17.95
N LYS A 10 -15.91 -31.64 18.63
CA LYS A 10 -14.51 -31.94 18.98
C LYS A 10 -13.69 -32.25 17.72
N THR A 11 -14.24 -33.06 16.82
CA THR A 11 -13.62 -33.38 15.52
C THR A 11 -13.45 -32.12 14.66
N PHE A 12 -14.46 -31.25 14.58
CA PHE A 12 -14.38 -29.99 13.84
C PHE A 12 -13.29 -29.07 14.39
N LYS A 13 -13.21 -28.90 15.72
CA LYS A 13 -12.14 -28.11 16.36
C LYS A 13 -10.76 -28.68 16.06
N LEU A 14 -10.61 -29.99 16.08
CA LEU A 14 -9.34 -30.66 15.76
C LEU A 14 -8.94 -30.41 14.28
N ILE A 15 -9.89 -30.54 13.36
CA ILE A 15 -9.65 -30.30 11.92
C ILE A 15 -9.22 -28.84 11.69
N VAL A 16 -9.91 -27.88 12.30
CA VAL A 16 -9.54 -26.45 12.18
C VAL A 16 -8.15 -26.18 12.74
N ALA A 17 -7.81 -26.76 13.91
CA ALA A 17 -6.49 -26.63 14.51
C ALA A 17 -5.39 -27.24 13.62
N LEU A 18 -5.63 -28.43 13.06
CA LEU A 18 -4.68 -29.09 12.15
C LEU A 18 -4.50 -28.32 10.84
N LEU A 19 -5.57 -27.78 10.25
CA LEU A 19 -5.49 -26.97 9.04
C LEU A 19 -4.73 -25.65 9.30
N SER A 20 -4.98 -24.99 10.42
CA SER A 20 -4.27 -23.78 10.78
C SER A 20 -2.78 -24.05 11.06
N ALA A 21 -2.44 -25.12 11.74
CA ALA A 21 -1.06 -25.53 11.99
C ALA A 21 -0.34 -25.89 10.67
N ALA A 22 -0.99 -26.62 9.78
CA ALA A 22 -0.43 -26.95 8.46
C ALA A 22 -0.22 -25.70 7.60
N ALA A 23 -1.18 -24.79 7.56
CA ALA A 23 -1.04 -23.50 6.86
C ALA A 23 0.12 -22.66 7.41
N THR A 24 0.25 -22.58 8.74
CA THR A 24 1.37 -21.88 9.38
C THR A 24 2.71 -22.53 9.04
N LEU A 25 2.81 -23.85 9.06
CA LEU A 25 4.02 -24.58 8.73
C LEU A 25 4.43 -24.35 7.26
N ILE A 26 3.49 -24.50 6.33
CA ILE A 26 3.73 -24.23 4.90
C ILE A 26 4.21 -22.79 4.71
N TRP A 27 3.61 -21.86 5.42
CA TRP A 27 3.98 -20.45 5.37
C TRP A 27 5.41 -20.19 5.87
N VAL A 28 5.78 -20.78 7.02
CA VAL A 28 7.14 -20.67 7.58
C VAL A 28 8.18 -21.29 6.63
N LEU A 29 7.88 -22.45 6.04
CA LEU A 29 8.76 -23.11 5.07
C LEU A 29 8.92 -22.29 3.80
N PHE A 30 7.83 -21.71 3.29
CA PHE A 30 7.87 -20.79 2.14
C PHE A 30 8.74 -19.57 2.42
N PHE A 31 8.59 -18.97 3.61
CA PHE A 31 9.40 -17.83 4.03
C PHE A 31 10.89 -18.19 4.14
N ALA A 32 11.21 -19.30 4.77
CA ALA A 32 12.58 -19.79 4.88
C ALA A 32 13.20 -20.05 3.49
N TRP A 33 12.43 -20.65 2.57
CA TRP A 33 12.86 -20.85 1.19
C TRP A 33 13.11 -19.52 0.46
N MET A 34 12.22 -18.54 0.64
CA MET A 34 12.33 -17.21 0.03
C MET A 34 13.53 -16.45 0.56
N LEU A 35 13.83 -16.51 1.88
CA LEU A 35 15.04 -15.95 2.48
C LEU A 35 16.32 -16.58 1.89
N CYS A 36 16.36 -17.91 1.77
CA CYS A 36 17.52 -18.61 1.20
C CYS A 36 17.74 -18.25 -0.28
N LYS A 37 16.66 -18.09 -1.05
CA LYS A 37 16.76 -17.76 -2.49
C LYS A 37 17.19 -16.32 -2.76
N ASN A 38 16.87 -15.39 -1.86
CA ASN A 38 17.12 -13.95 -2.02
C ASN A 38 18.39 -13.48 -1.29
N SER A 39 19.36 -14.36 -1.06
CA SER A 39 20.59 -14.02 -0.32
C SER A 39 21.59 -13.16 -1.09
N THR A 40 21.48 -13.07 -2.42
CA THR A 40 22.32 -12.20 -3.26
C THR A 40 21.64 -10.84 -3.44
N SER A 41 22.24 -9.78 -2.86
CA SER A 41 21.81 -8.40 -3.12
C SER A 41 22.27 -7.94 -4.49
N SER A 42 21.40 -7.30 -5.24
CA SER A 42 21.78 -6.55 -6.45
C SER A 42 22.50 -5.26 -6.02
N GLU A 43 23.38 -4.76 -6.86
CA GLU A 43 23.97 -3.44 -6.65
C GLU A 43 22.87 -2.39 -6.87
N VAL A 44 22.51 -1.66 -5.81
CA VAL A 44 21.55 -0.57 -5.83
C VAL A 44 22.33 0.72 -5.64
N MET A 45 22.22 1.61 -6.61
CA MET A 45 22.83 2.93 -6.54
C MET A 45 21.76 3.94 -6.12
N GLU A 46 22.00 4.67 -5.05
CA GLU A 46 21.13 5.77 -4.62
C GLU A 46 21.62 7.08 -5.25
N LEU A 47 20.71 7.82 -5.87
CA LEU A 47 20.99 9.17 -6.38
C LEU A 47 20.79 10.17 -5.23
N ALA A 48 21.79 10.29 -4.36
CA ALA A 48 21.69 11.05 -3.12
C ALA A 48 22.23 12.47 -3.19
N GLU A 49 23.11 12.79 -4.14
CA GLU A 49 23.90 14.02 -4.14
C GLU A 49 23.52 15.00 -5.26
N ASN A 50 23.86 16.27 -5.06
CA ASN A 50 23.77 17.35 -6.05
C ASN A 50 22.35 17.67 -6.53
N TRP A 51 21.37 17.61 -5.63
CA TRP A 51 20.01 17.98 -5.95
C TRP A 51 19.78 19.48 -5.93
N HIS A 52 19.06 19.97 -6.95
CA HIS A 52 18.52 21.33 -6.99
C HIS A 52 17.00 21.23 -7.06
N VAL A 53 16.33 21.74 -6.05
CA VAL A 53 14.88 21.65 -5.90
C VAL A 53 14.25 23.01 -6.02
N SER A 54 13.19 23.12 -6.80
CA SER A 54 12.37 24.32 -6.88
C SER A 54 10.90 24.00 -6.73
N VAL A 55 10.16 24.94 -6.15
CA VAL A 55 8.69 24.89 -6.03
C VAL A 55 8.13 26.10 -6.76
N ASN A 56 7.25 25.87 -7.73
CA ASN A 56 6.68 26.93 -8.58
C ASN A 56 7.74 27.85 -9.20
N GLY A 57 8.87 27.28 -9.62
CA GLY A 57 10.00 28.00 -10.20
C GLY A 57 10.88 28.73 -9.18
N GLN A 58 10.58 28.70 -7.89
CA GLN A 58 11.41 29.29 -6.83
C GLN A 58 12.35 28.24 -6.27
N ALA A 59 13.66 28.43 -6.42
CA ALA A 59 14.66 27.53 -5.88
C ALA A 59 14.63 27.49 -4.34
N LEU A 60 14.65 26.32 -3.77
CA LEU A 60 14.81 26.10 -2.34
C LEU A 60 16.30 26.19 -1.95
N ALA A 61 16.56 26.40 -0.65
CA ALA A 61 17.91 26.31 -0.11
C ALA A 61 18.48 24.92 -0.39
N GLN A 62 19.75 24.87 -0.78
CA GLN A 62 20.40 23.60 -1.10
C GLN A 62 20.58 22.76 0.16
N GLU A 63 20.20 21.50 0.07
CA GLU A 63 20.36 20.49 1.10
C GLU A 63 21.28 19.36 0.62
N ASP A 64 21.87 18.62 1.55
CA ASP A 64 22.82 17.55 1.23
C ASP A 64 22.17 16.39 0.45
N THR A 65 20.91 16.08 0.76
CA THR A 65 20.16 14.99 0.12
C THR A 65 18.74 15.41 -0.20
N LEU A 66 18.10 14.75 -1.18
CA LEU A 66 16.71 15.03 -1.52
C LEU A 66 15.76 14.80 -0.33
N ALA A 67 16.04 13.80 0.51
CA ALA A 67 15.25 13.51 1.70
C ALA A 67 15.33 14.60 2.79
N ALA A 68 16.33 15.48 2.77
CA ALA A 68 16.47 16.59 3.72
C ALA A 68 15.52 17.77 3.40
N TYR A 69 15.13 17.91 2.13
CA TYR A 69 14.16 18.93 1.74
C TYR A 69 12.82 18.71 2.43
N LYS A 70 12.24 19.77 2.96
CA LYS A 70 10.93 19.75 3.64
C LYS A 70 9.93 20.57 2.83
N PHE A 71 8.82 19.95 2.53
CA PHE A 71 7.69 20.57 1.86
C PHE A 71 6.58 20.80 2.88
N SER A 72 6.03 22.00 2.92
CA SER A 72 4.94 22.37 3.81
C SER A 72 3.90 23.17 3.04
N HIS A 73 2.64 22.93 3.36
CA HIS A 73 1.50 23.66 2.78
C HIS A 73 1.42 23.55 1.24
N LEU A 74 1.74 22.37 0.70
CA LEU A 74 1.56 22.10 -0.71
C LEU A 74 0.08 22.22 -1.09
N GLN A 75 -0.17 22.92 -2.20
CA GLN A 75 -1.50 23.11 -2.75
C GLN A 75 -1.67 22.32 -4.05
N VAL A 76 -2.93 22.04 -4.41
CA VAL A 76 -3.22 21.44 -5.71
C VAL A 76 -2.75 22.35 -6.83
N GLY A 77 -1.94 21.81 -7.75
CA GLY A 77 -1.34 22.55 -8.86
C GLY A 77 0.05 23.07 -8.59
N ASP A 78 0.59 22.91 -7.36
CA ASP A 78 2.00 23.24 -7.13
C ASP A 78 2.90 22.34 -7.97
N GLU A 79 3.88 22.94 -8.62
CA GLU A 79 4.90 22.29 -9.43
C GLU A 79 6.20 22.20 -8.64
N ILE A 80 6.71 20.98 -8.48
CA ILE A 80 8.00 20.73 -7.83
C ILE A 80 8.96 20.15 -8.86
N ALA A 81 10.03 20.86 -9.16
CA ALA A 81 11.08 20.36 -10.04
C ALA A 81 12.30 19.92 -9.23
N LEU A 82 12.67 18.65 -9.43
CA LEU A 82 13.82 17.99 -8.82
C LEU A 82 14.86 17.78 -9.89
N MET A 83 15.93 18.56 -9.86
CA MET A 83 17.02 18.48 -10.84
C MET A 83 18.18 17.73 -10.23
N GLY A 84 18.70 16.74 -10.96
CA GLY A 84 19.85 15.91 -10.56
C GLY A 84 20.69 15.55 -11.76
N SER A 85 21.83 14.89 -11.52
CA SER A 85 22.70 14.38 -12.57
C SER A 85 23.06 12.92 -12.34
N PHE A 86 23.13 12.14 -13.41
CA PHE A 86 23.55 10.75 -13.31
C PHE A 86 25.07 10.66 -13.13
N PRO A 87 25.57 9.67 -12.36
CA PRO A 87 27.00 9.39 -12.27
C PRO A 87 27.62 9.10 -13.65
N LYS A 88 28.93 9.39 -13.78
CA LYS A 88 29.64 9.19 -15.05
C LYS A 88 29.85 7.73 -15.40
N ASP A 89 29.83 6.84 -14.41
CA ASP A 89 30.14 5.41 -14.57
C ASP A 89 28.86 4.54 -14.51
N MET A 90 27.75 4.99 -15.09
CA MET A 90 26.52 4.21 -15.13
C MET A 90 26.59 3.04 -16.11
N ALA A 91 26.19 1.87 -15.64
CA ALA A 91 25.99 0.70 -16.50
C ALA A 91 24.80 0.90 -17.47
N ARG A 92 24.76 0.08 -18.53
CA ARG A 92 23.61 0.04 -19.45
C ARG A 92 22.45 -0.73 -18.85
N HIS A 93 21.27 -0.56 -19.43
CA HIS A 93 20.05 -1.28 -19.01
C HIS A 93 19.74 -1.12 -17.53
N GLN A 94 19.61 0.11 -17.09
CA GLN A 94 19.25 0.49 -15.73
C GLN A 94 17.81 0.97 -15.64
N THR A 95 17.17 0.75 -14.51
CA THR A 95 15.86 1.29 -14.17
C THR A 95 15.99 2.19 -12.94
N MET A 96 15.51 3.41 -13.06
CA MET A 96 15.36 4.33 -11.92
C MET A 96 14.05 4.01 -11.22
N THR A 97 14.12 3.86 -9.89
CA THR A 97 12.94 3.66 -9.05
C THR A 97 12.74 4.87 -8.16
N PHE A 98 11.54 5.43 -8.19
CA PHE A 98 11.19 6.66 -7.50
C PHE A 98 9.81 6.52 -6.84
N LEU A 99 9.69 6.86 -5.55
CA LEU A 99 8.42 6.86 -4.81
C LEU A 99 7.78 8.22 -4.87
N CYS A 100 6.54 8.30 -5.34
CA CYS A 100 5.75 9.53 -5.39
C CYS A 100 4.37 9.33 -4.77
N TYR A 101 3.81 10.42 -4.27
CA TYR A 101 2.50 10.46 -3.63
C TYR A 101 1.59 11.48 -4.32
N LEU A 102 0.41 11.04 -4.76
CA LEU A 102 -0.73 11.87 -5.18
C LEU A 102 -0.35 13.05 -6.10
N SER A 103 0.60 12.81 -7.02
CA SER A 103 1.09 13.81 -7.96
C SER A 103 1.29 13.20 -9.34
N THR A 104 1.13 13.98 -10.39
CA THR A 104 1.56 13.55 -11.72
C THR A 104 3.08 13.71 -11.83
N ILE A 105 3.70 12.91 -12.69
CA ILE A 105 5.15 12.88 -12.86
C ILE A 105 5.51 13.04 -14.32
N ASP A 106 6.47 13.91 -14.59
CA ASP A 106 7.18 14.00 -15.85
C ASP A 106 8.67 13.85 -15.58
N VAL A 107 9.37 13.01 -16.36
CA VAL A 107 10.83 12.85 -16.26
C VAL A 107 11.48 13.16 -17.60
N GLU A 108 12.44 14.06 -17.56
CA GLU A 108 13.22 14.49 -18.71
C GLU A 108 14.72 14.23 -18.49
N ILE A 109 15.42 13.83 -19.56
CA ILE A 109 16.89 13.73 -19.61
C ILE A 109 17.36 14.57 -20.78
N ASP A 110 18.27 15.52 -20.52
CA ASP A 110 18.76 16.46 -21.52
C ASP A 110 17.61 17.18 -22.27
N GLY A 111 16.51 17.52 -21.59
CA GLY A 111 15.35 18.19 -22.16
C GLY A 111 14.45 17.27 -23.03
N ARG A 112 14.69 15.96 -23.05
CA ARG A 112 13.83 14.99 -23.71
C ARG A 112 13.01 14.23 -22.67
N GLN A 113 11.70 14.28 -22.78
CA GLN A 113 10.80 13.49 -21.95
C GLN A 113 10.97 12.01 -22.21
N ILE A 114 11.19 11.23 -21.14
CA ILE A 114 11.36 9.78 -21.19
C ILE A 114 10.23 9.04 -20.45
N TYR A 115 9.56 9.75 -19.55
CA TYR A 115 8.48 9.16 -18.73
C TYR A 115 7.44 10.22 -18.40
N HIS A 116 6.17 9.82 -18.36
CA HIS A 116 5.08 10.61 -17.82
C HIS A 116 4.06 9.69 -17.14
N TYR A 117 3.40 10.18 -16.10
CA TYR A 117 2.36 9.43 -15.38
C TYR A 117 1.33 10.36 -14.77
N GLY A 118 0.08 9.94 -14.81
CA GLY A 118 -1.00 10.51 -14.02
C GLY A 118 -1.79 11.63 -14.72
N GLN A 119 -1.35 12.12 -15.88
CA GLN A 119 -2.03 13.18 -16.63
C GLN A 119 -3.46 12.79 -17.03
N GLU A 120 -3.65 11.53 -17.46
CA GLU A 120 -4.97 11.02 -17.84
C GLU A 120 -5.95 10.99 -16.66
N TYR A 121 -5.46 10.69 -15.46
CA TYR A 121 -6.24 10.74 -14.22
C TYR A 121 -6.53 12.19 -13.83
N ALA A 122 -5.53 13.06 -13.94
CA ALA A 122 -5.65 14.47 -13.63
C ALA A 122 -6.67 15.19 -14.53
N GLU A 123 -6.69 14.90 -15.84
CA GLU A 123 -7.66 15.45 -16.79
C GLU A 123 -9.09 15.03 -16.48
N LYS A 124 -9.28 13.80 -16.00
CA LYS A 124 -10.58 13.27 -15.58
C LYS A 124 -10.93 13.60 -14.13
N ASN A 125 -10.06 14.33 -13.45
CA ASN A 125 -10.17 14.63 -12.02
C ASN A 125 -10.28 13.37 -11.13
N TRP A 126 -9.63 12.28 -11.55
CA TRP A 126 -9.56 11.03 -10.80
C TRP A 126 -8.35 11.02 -9.87
N LEU A 127 -8.38 10.12 -8.89
CA LEU A 127 -7.25 9.89 -7.99
C LEU A 127 -6.04 9.41 -8.78
N VAL A 128 -4.92 10.13 -8.69
CA VAL A 128 -3.67 9.79 -9.39
C VAL A 128 -2.97 8.58 -8.75
N GLY A 129 -3.17 8.40 -7.44
CA GLY A 129 -2.52 7.33 -6.69
C GLY A 129 -1.16 7.69 -6.13
N SER A 130 -0.61 6.74 -5.37
CA SER A 130 0.70 6.86 -4.72
C SER A 130 1.45 5.54 -4.87
N GLY A 131 2.72 5.59 -5.27
CA GLY A 131 3.51 4.38 -5.41
C GLY A 131 4.87 4.59 -6.02
N TYR A 132 5.55 3.48 -6.30
CA TYR A 132 6.85 3.47 -6.95
C TYR A 132 6.70 3.53 -8.48
N HIS A 133 7.49 4.38 -9.09
CA HIS A 133 7.62 4.49 -10.53
C HIS A 133 8.91 3.79 -10.95
N PHE A 134 8.79 2.83 -11.88
CA PHE A 134 9.91 2.10 -12.46
C PHE A 134 10.16 2.65 -13.86
N ILE A 135 11.24 3.43 -14.00
CA ILE A 135 11.54 4.21 -15.19
C ILE A 135 12.77 3.62 -15.87
N ASP A 136 12.56 2.97 -17.00
CA ASP A 136 13.67 2.41 -17.78
C ASP A 136 14.49 3.53 -18.42
N LEU A 137 15.78 3.55 -18.09
CA LEU A 137 16.70 4.57 -18.53
C LEU A 137 17.31 4.23 -19.91
N PRO A 138 17.47 5.21 -20.81
CA PRO A 138 18.25 5.04 -22.03
C PRO A 138 19.71 4.65 -21.73
N ASP A 139 20.33 3.86 -22.60
CA ASP A 139 21.71 3.35 -22.41
C ASP A 139 22.80 4.40 -22.32
N ASN A 140 22.52 5.65 -22.68
CA ASN A 140 23.50 6.72 -22.80
C ASN A 140 23.26 7.87 -21.83
N VAL A 141 22.87 7.56 -20.58
CA VAL A 141 22.52 8.58 -19.55
C VAL A 141 23.70 8.98 -18.65
N SER A 142 24.83 8.29 -18.72
CA SER A 142 26.01 8.58 -17.87
C SER A 142 26.42 10.03 -17.93
N GLY A 143 26.50 10.69 -16.78
CA GLY A 143 26.88 12.10 -16.63
C GLY A 143 25.89 13.12 -17.17
N LYS A 144 24.68 12.72 -17.55
CA LYS A 144 23.63 13.61 -18.04
C LYS A 144 22.78 14.15 -16.89
N ASP A 145 22.24 15.33 -17.12
CA ASP A 145 21.28 15.93 -16.22
C ASP A 145 19.88 15.41 -16.49
N PHE A 146 19.09 15.30 -15.43
CA PHE A 146 17.69 14.93 -15.51
C PHE A 146 16.84 15.81 -14.60
N VAL A 147 15.57 15.92 -14.95
CA VAL A 147 14.57 16.67 -14.19
C VAL A 147 13.39 15.75 -13.94
N ILE A 148 12.96 15.66 -12.69
CA ILE A 148 11.68 15.04 -12.30
C ILE A 148 10.75 16.18 -11.91
N THR A 149 9.68 16.37 -12.65
CA THR A 149 8.65 17.37 -12.37
C THR A 149 7.45 16.68 -11.76
N LEU A 150 7.05 17.14 -10.58
CA LEU A 150 5.87 16.66 -9.85
C LEU A 150 4.83 17.77 -9.84
N ASN A 151 3.61 17.49 -10.31
CA ASN A 151 2.48 18.40 -10.15
C ASN A 151 1.55 17.82 -9.08
N VAL A 152 1.43 18.52 -7.96
CA VAL A 152 0.67 18.12 -6.78
C VAL A 152 -0.81 18.09 -7.10
N ARG A 153 -1.49 16.97 -6.79
CA ARG A 153 -2.93 16.78 -7.07
C ARG A 153 -3.80 16.78 -5.82
N GLU A 154 -3.18 16.62 -4.63
CA GLU A 154 -3.86 16.69 -3.34
C GLU A 154 -3.09 17.63 -2.40
N PRO A 155 -3.77 18.43 -1.55
CA PRO A 155 -3.10 19.28 -0.58
C PRO A 155 -2.21 18.44 0.35
N ASP A 156 -1.03 18.97 0.68
CA ASP A 156 -0.09 18.30 1.59
C ASP A 156 0.19 16.83 1.22
N ALA A 157 0.24 16.50 -0.09
CA ALA A 157 0.42 15.14 -0.62
C ALA A 157 1.65 14.43 -0.01
N PHE A 158 2.70 15.19 0.29
CA PHE A 158 3.91 14.69 0.96
C PHE A 158 4.65 15.82 1.69
N THR A 159 5.47 15.46 2.67
CA THR A 159 6.30 16.39 3.43
C THR A 159 7.79 16.24 3.12
N ASN A 160 8.17 15.16 2.51
CA ASN A 160 9.54 14.86 2.05
C ASN A 160 9.48 13.89 0.86
N ILE A 161 10.57 13.82 0.13
CA ILE A 161 10.73 12.93 -1.02
C ILE A 161 11.97 12.06 -0.76
N THR A 162 11.87 10.77 -1.04
CA THR A 162 13.01 9.85 -0.92
C THR A 162 13.92 9.95 -2.15
N ASN A 163 15.21 9.72 -1.96
CA ASN A 163 16.14 9.67 -3.07
C ASN A 163 15.75 8.57 -4.07
N PRO A 164 15.75 8.84 -5.37
CA PRO A 164 15.62 7.81 -6.38
C PRO A 164 16.76 6.80 -6.31
N THR A 165 16.46 5.57 -6.62
CA THR A 165 17.47 4.49 -6.72
C THR A 165 17.57 3.99 -8.15
N VAL A 166 18.76 3.53 -8.53
CA VAL A 166 19.03 2.94 -9.84
C VAL A 166 19.53 1.52 -9.66
N THR A 167 18.93 0.61 -10.41
CA THR A 167 19.23 -0.83 -10.34
C THR A 167 19.17 -1.41 -11.75
N ALA A 168 19.92 -2.50 -12.01
CA ALA A 168 19.83 -3.21 -13.30
C ALA A 168 18.37 -3.61 -13.59
N THR A 169 17.88 -3.33 -14.79
CA THR A 169 16.49 -3.58 -15.20
C THR A 169 16.05 -5.04 -14.99
N SER A 170 16.97 -6.00 -15.18
CA SER A 170 16.69 -7.43 -14.93
C SER A 170 16.48 -7.76 -13.43
N GLU A 171 16.92 -6.91 -12.53
CA GLU A 171 16.99 -7.14 -11.10
C GLU A 171 16.01 -6.29 -10.28
N VAL A 172 15.47 -5.24 -10.88
CA VAL A 172 14.70 -4.21 -10.16
C VAL A 172 13.51 -4.77 -9.36
N TYR A 173 12.70 -5.65 -9.96
CA TYR A 173 11.57 -6.25 -9.25
C TYR A 173 12.00 -7.26 -8.19
N ARG A 174 13.11 -7.96 -8.41
CA ARG A 174 13.66 -8.87 -7.39
C ARG A 174 14.17 -8.10 -6.19
N GLU A 175 14.87 -6.99 -6.44
CA GLU A 175 15.39 -6.13 -5.37
C GLU A 175 14.25 -5.44 -4.62
N PHE A 176 13.25 -4.93 -5.32
CA PHE A 176 12.05 -4.37 -4.72
C PHE A 176 11.33 -5.41 -3.83
N ALA A 177 11.12 -6.63 -4.32
CA ALA A 177 10.52 -7.71 -3.54
C ALA A 177 11.37 -8.08 -2.32
N ARG A 178 12.71 -8.02 -2.44
CA ARG A 178 13.63 -8.29 -1.33
C ARG A 178 13.52 -7.22 -0.23
N GLN A 179 13.48 -5.95 -0.60
CA GLN A 179 13.35 -4.83 0.34
C GLN A 179 12.01 -4.89 1.11
N HIS A 180 10.95 -5.36 0.46
CA HIS A 180 9.61 -5.48 1.06
C HIS A 180 9.26 -6.89 1.53
N LEU A 181 10.26 -7.79 1.66
CA LEU A 181 10.06 -9.22 1.96
C LEU A 181 9.25 -9.46 3.22
N LEU A 182 9.60 -8.80 4.32
CA LEU A 182 8.91 -8.98 5.61
C LEU A 182 7.44 -8.50 5.53
N SER A 183 7.22 -7.34 4.94
CA SER A 183 5.87 -6.77 4.79
C SER A 183 5.00 -7.64 3.88
N THR A 184 5.57 -8.13 2.77
CA THR A 184 4.92 -9.07 1.86
C THR A 184 4.54 -10.36 2.59
N PHE A 185 5.47 -10.91 3.36
CA PHE A 185 5.25 -12.11 4.16
C PHE A 185 4.09 -11.93 5.16
N VAL A 186 4.14 -10.88 5.97
CA VAL A 186 3.11 -10.60 6.97
C VAL A 186 1.76 -10.32 6.31
N GLY A 187 1.75 -9.53 5.24
CA GLY A 187 0.54 -9.18 4.50
C GLY A 187 -0.16 -10.41 3.92
N ILE A 188 0.56 -11.26 3.17
CA ILE A 188 0.00 -12.49 2.60
C ILE A 188 -0.46 -13.45 3.71
N PHE A 189 0.32 -13.58 4.81
CA PHE A 189 -0.09 -14.40 5.95
C PHE A 189 -1.43 -13.94 6.54
N LEU A 190 -1.59 -12.63 6.78
CA LEU A 190 -2.82 -12.07 7.31
C LEU A 190 -4.00 -12.23 6.33
N ILE A 191 -3.77 -12.07 5.03
CA ILE A 191 -4.80 -12.30 3.99
C ILE A 191 -5.26 -13.75 4.01
N LEU A 192 -4.34 -14.71 3.94
CA LEU A 192 -4.68 -16.13 3.91
C LEU A 192 -5.34 -16.58 5.21
N LEU A 193 -4.78 -16.23 6.36
CA LEU A 193 -5.35 -16.54 7.66
C LEU A 193 -6.74 -15.92 7.83
N GLY A 194 -6.86 -14.64 7.49
CA GLY A 194 -8.12 -13.90 7.55
C GLY A 194 -9.18 -14.48 6.62
N ALA A 195 -8.83 -14.84 5.39
CA ALA A 195 -9.74 -15.46 4.43
C ALA A 195 -10.24 -16.82 4.93
N VAL A 196 -9.33 -17.71 5.37
CA VAL A 196 -9.69 -19.02 5.91
C VAL A 196 -10.57 -18.88 7.15
N MET A 197 -10.20 -18.02 8.10
CA MET A 197 -11.00 -17.78 9.30
C MET A 197 -12.39 -17.22 8.96
N THR A 198 -12.47 -16.29 8.01
CA THR A 198 -13.76 -15.70 7.56
C THR A 198 -14.66 -16.77 6.95
N ILE A 199 -14.15 -17.57 6.00
CA ILE A 199 -14.93 -18.61 5.33
C ILE A 199 -15.41 -19.67 6.32
N VAL A 200 -14.48 -20.20 7.14
CA VAL A 200 -14.82 -21.24 8.13
C VAL A 200 -15.82 -20.72 9.17
N SER A 201 -15.61 -19.49 9.65
CA SER A 201 -16.50 -18.89 10.64
C SER A 201 -17.87 -18.55 10.07
N ALA A 202 -17.95 -18.09 8.82
CA ALA A 202 -19.22 -17.81 8.14
C ALA A 202 -20.11 -19.06 8.05
N VAL A 203 -19.52 -20.21 7.74
CA VAL A 203 -20.22 -21.49 7.76
C VAL A 203 -20.59 -21.90 9.19
N ALA A 204 -19.66 -21.75 10.13
CA ALA A 204 -19.84 -22.17 11.52
C ALA A 204 -20.90 -21.33 12.28
N VAL A 205 -21.10 -20.07 11.92
CA VAL A 205 -22.15 -19.20 12.49
C VAL A 205 -23.54 -19.77 12.28
N CYS A 206 -23.79 -20.50 11.19
CA CYS A 206 -25.06 -21.20 10.95
C CYS A 206 -25.35 -22.27 12.03
N TYR A 207 -24.31 -22.80 12.69
CA TYR A 207 -24.45 -23.81 13.74
C TYR A 207 -24.40 -23.24 15.15
N SER A 208 -23.69 -22.12 15.37
CA SER A 208 -23.59 -21.49 16.68
C SER A 208 -23.13 -20.03 16.58
N LYS A 209 -23.86 -19.15 17.26
CA LYS A 209 -23.51 -17.71 17.36
C LYS A 209 -22.14 -17.45 18.02
N LEU A 210 -21.56 -18.45 18.67
CA LEU A 210 -20.22 -18.32 19.29
C LEU A 210 -19.13 -18.02 18.24
N TYR A 211 -19.33 -18.43 16.98
CA TYR A 211 -18.35 -18.25 15.91
C TYR A 211 -18.38 -16.85 15.27
N VAL A 212 -19.34 -16.00 15.62
CA VAL A 212 -19.41 -14.59 15.15
C VAL A 212 -18.15 -13.81 15.51
N ARG A 213 -17.55 -14.09 16.68
CA ARG A 213 -16.28 -13.44 17.07
C ARG A 213 -15.14 -13.80 16.13
N LEU A 214 -15.04 -15.08 15.77
CA LEU A 214 -14.01 -15.55 14.83
C LEU A 214 -14.23 -14.97 13.44
N LEU A 215 -15.49 -14.76 13.03
CA LEU A 215 -15.82 -14.11 11.77
C LEU A 215 -15.26 -12.69 11.72
N TYR A 216 -15.50 -11.88 12.75
CA TYR A 216 -14.97 -10.49 12.80
C TYR A 216 -13.44 -10.45 12.90
N ILE A 217 -12.81 -11.38 13.64
CA ILE A 217 -11.35 -11.50 13.67
C ILE A 217 -10.82 -11.84 12.26
N GLY A 218 -11.46 -12.77 11.56
CA GLY A 218 -11.08 -13.15 10.20
C GLY A 218 -11.16 -11.98 9.23
N ILE A 219 -12.29 -11.26 9.23
CA ILE A 219 -12.49 -10.07 8.40
C ILE A 219 -11.44 -9.00 8.72
N PHE A 220 -11.21 -8.70 10.00
CA PHE A 220 -10.21 -7.72 10.41
C PHE A 220 -8.80 -8.11 9.94
N SER A 221 -8.40 -9.37 10.14
CA SER A 221 -7.09 -9.87 9.71
C SER A 221 -6.94 -9.77 8.19
N PHE A 222 -7.98 -10.12 7.44
CA PHE A 222 -8.00 -10.04 5.97
C PHE A 222 -7.81 -8.59 5.47
N LEU A 223 -8.58 -7.66 6.03
CA LEU A 223 -8.49 -6.24 5.69
C LEU A 223 -7.12 -5.64 6.05
N MET A 224 -6.60 -5.97 7.24
CA MET A 224 -5.28 -5.51 7.68
C MET A 224 -4.15 -6.08 6.80
N GLY A 225 -4.29 -7.30 6.31
CA GLY A 225 -3.34 -7.89 5.37
C GLY A 225 -3.32 -7.15 4.03
N ILE A 226 -4.48 -6.86 3.46
CA ILE A 226 -4.60 -6.09 2.22
C ILE A 226 -4.05 -4.67 2.42
N TRP A 227 -4.46 -3.99 3.49
CA TRP A 227 -3.95 -2.66 3.82
C TRP A 227 -2.42 -2.65 3.96
N SER A 228 -1.84 -3.62 4.66
CA SER A 228 -0.39 -3.71 4.84
C SER A 228 0.36 -3.85 3.50
N MET A 229 -0.16 -4.65 2.58
CA MET A 229 0.45 -4.81 1.24
C MET A 229 0.26 -3.55 0.38
N GLY A 230 -0.91 -2.91 0.45
CA GLY A 230 -1.19 -1.65 -0.25
C GLY A 230 -0.30 -0.52 0.23
N ASN A 231 -0.22 -0.31 1.54
CA ASN A 231 0.58 0.74 2.17
C ASN A 231 2.09 0.60 1.85
N MET A 232 2.60 -0.62 1.79
CA MET A 232 4.00 -0.90 1.40
C MET A 232 4.19 -0.99 -0.12
N LYS A 233 3.16 -0.68 -0.90
CA LYS A 233 3.17 -0.68 -2.37
C LYS A 233 3.57 -2.03 -3.01
N VAL A 234 3.40 -3.13 -2.27
CA VAL A 234 3.78 -4.47 -2.71
C VAL A 234 2.95 -4.95 -3.92
N PHE A 235 1.73 -4.44 -4.07
CA PHE A 235 0.86 -4.77 -5.21
C PHE A 235 1.44 -4.35 -6.57
N GLU A 236 2.40 -3.43 -6.60
CA GLU A 236 3.09 -3.01 -7.81
C GLU A 236 3.91 -4.13 -8.45
N ILE A 237 4.38 -5.11 -7.67
CA ILE A 237 5.02 -6.32 -8.20
C ILE A 237 4.08 -7.06 -9.17
N PHE A 238 2.77 -6.97 -8.93
CA PHE A 238 1.73 -7.57 -9.77
C PHE A 238 1.25 -6.64 -10.89
N LYS A 239 1.91 -5.48 -11.07
CA LYS A 239 1.55 -4.45 -12.06
C LYS A 239 0.12 -3.94 -11.89
N ILE A 240 -0.36 -3.88 -10.66
CA ILE A 240 -1.63 -3.24 -10.34
C ILE A 240 -1.43 -1.73 -10.45
N ASP A 241 -2.38 -1.07 -11.09
CA ASP A 241 -2.37 0.39 -11.26
C ASP A 241 -2.32 1.12 -9.92
N LEU A 242 -1.54 2.21 -9.86
CA LEU A 242 -1.28 2.95 -8.63
C LEU A 242 -2.53 3.59 -8.04
N ALA A 243 -3.43 4.11 -8.87
CA ALA A 243 -4.71 4.67 -8.43
C ALA A 243 -5.59 3.59 -7.79
N SER A 244 -5.68 2.41 -8.42
CA SER A 244 -6.40 1.25 -7.90
C SER A 244 -5.80 0.76 -6.59
N ASN A 245 -4.46 0.67 -6.50
CA ASN A 245 -3.76 0.28 -5.27
C ASN A 245 -4.08 1.25 -4.12
N THR A 246 -3.98 2.55 -4.37
CA THR A 246 -4.26 3.59 -3.38
C THR A 246 -5.73 3.57 -2.94
N THR A 247 -6.66 3.35 -3.87
CA THR A 247 -8.09 3.20 -3.56
C THR A 247 -8.34 2.00 -2.63
N VAL A 248 -7.75 0.84 -2.94
CA VAL A 248 -7.87 -0.36 -2.10
C VAL A 248 -7.24 -0.15 -0.72
N GLU A 249 -6.09 0.53 -0.65
CA GLU A 249 -5.43 0.89 0.61
C GLU A 249 -6.35 1.72 1.50
N TYR A 250 -6.92 2.81 0.99
CA TYR A 250 -7.84 3.65 1.77
C TYR A 250 -9.12 2.92 2.14
N LEU A 251 -9.73 2.18 1.19
CA LEU A 251 -10.93 1.40 1.45
C LEU A 251 -10.73 0.43 2.63
N THR A 252 -9.64 -0.32 2.63
CA THR A 252 -9.34 -1.28 3.68
C THR A 252 -9.00 -0.60 5.01
N LEU A 253 -8.31 0.55 4.98
CA LEU A 253 -8.03 1.37 6.17
C LEU A 253 -9.32 1.83 6.87
N TYR A 254 -10.35 2.23 6.11
CA TYR A 254 -11.63 2.66 6.69
C TYR A 254 -12.50 1.48 7.13
N LEU A 255 -12.45 0.33 6.46
CA LEU A 255 -13.25 -0.85 6.82
C LEU A 255 -12.68 -1.62 8.03
N ALA A 256 -11.36 -1.62 8.21
CA ALA A 256 -10.72 -2.37 9.30
C ALA A 256 -11.20 -1.95 10.70
N PRO A 257 -11.30 -0.66 11.07
CA PRO A 257 -11.82 -0.22 12.36
C PRO A 257 -13.26 -0.68 12.63
N ILE A 258 -14.11 -0.74 11.61
CA ILE A 258 -15.50 -1.22 11.74
C ILE A 258 -15.51 -2.68 12.21
N SER A 259 -14.74 -3.54 11.54
CA SER A 259 -14.63 -4.96 11.91
C SER A 259 -14.02 -5.15 13.29
N PHE A 260 -13.04 -4.31 13.67
CA PHE A 260 -12.42 -4.32 14.99
C PHE A 260 -13.40 -3.92 16.10
N ILE A 261 -14.21 -2.88 15.91
CA ILE A 261 -15.24 -2.45 16.86
C ILE A 261 -16.28 -3.55 17.06
N LEU A 262 -16.74 -4.19 15.96
CA LEU A 262 -17.69 -5.30 16.01
C LEU A 262 -17.11 -6.50 16.76
N MET A 263 -15.83 -6.80 16.56
CA MET A 263 -15.11 -7.83 17.31
C MET A 263 -15.11 -7.55 18.82
N ILE A 264 -14.77 -6.32 19.22
CA ILE A 264 -14.75 -5.90 20.63
C ILE A 264 -16.16 -5.97 21.23
N ALA A 265 -17.17 -5.50 20.50
CA ALA A 265 -18.57 -5.55 20.95
C ALA A 265 -19.00 -6.98 21.25
N GLU A 266 -18.65 -7.91 20.37
CA GLU A 266 -18.98 -9.33 20.53
C GLU A 266 -18.19 -10.02 21.66
N MET A 267 -16.96 -9.61 21.93
CA MET A 267 -16.17 -10.10 23.07
C MET A 267 -16.73 -9.64 24.41
N ARG A 268 -17.39 -8.49 24.45
CA ARG A 268 -17.91 -7.88 25.68
C ARG A 268 -19.39 -8.17 25.98
N LYS A 269 -19.95 -9.26 25.48
CA LYS A 269 -21.37 -9.63 25.69
C LYS A 269 -21.81 -9.71 27.15
N HIS A 270 -20.89 -9.86 28.10
CA HIS A 270 -21.16 -9.85 29.53
C HIS A 270 -21.06 -8.47 30.20
N VAL A 271 -20.73 -7.42 29.42
CA VAL A 271 -20.67 -6.04 29.89
C VAL A 271 -22.02 -5.37 29.67
N ALA A 272 -22.36 -4.39 30.49
CA ALA A 272 -23.63 -3.66 30.45
C ALA A 272 -24.14 -3.37 29.04
N ILE A 273 -25.40 -3.67 28.77
CA ILE A 273 -26.07 -3.62 27.45
C ILE A 273 -25.80 -2.30 26.72
N TRP A 274 -25.81 -1.16 27.47
CA TRP A 274 -25.58 0.16 26.88
C TRP A 274 -24.18 0.32 26.22
N LYS A 275 -23.14 -0.33 26.78
CA LYS A 275 -21.78 -0.28 26.21
C LYS A 275 -21.70 -1.08 24.90
N GLN A 276 -22.46 -2.14 24.79
CA GLN A 276 -22.56 -2.94 23.58
C GLN A 276 -23.32 -2.16 22.48
N GLN A 277 -24.42 -1.50 22.86
CA GLN A 277 -25.18 -0.63 21.97
C GLN A 277 -24.33 0.54 21.47
N LEU A 278 -23.51 1.14 22.34
CA LEU A 278 -22.58 2.21 21.95
C LEU A 278 -21.55 1.72 20.92
N ALA A 279 -21.00 0.52 21.08
CA ALA A 279 -20.06 -0.06 20.12
C ALA A 279 -20.71 -0.31 18.75
N TYR A 280 -21.94 -0.84 18.71
CA TYR A 280 -22.67 -0.99 17.46
C TYR A 280 -23.02 0.36 16.83
N ALA A 281 -23.44 1.34 17.62
CA ALA A 281 -23.73 2.69 17.16
C ALA A 281 -22.47 3.36 16.56
N SER A 282 -21.30 3.21 17.21
CA SER A 282 -20.05 3.74 16.68
C SER A 282 -19.60 3.05 15.37
N ALA A 283 -19.79 1.73 15.25
CA ALA A 283 -19.52 1.01 14.01
C ALA A 283 -20.46 1.46 12.87
N MET A 284 -21.76 1.67 13.17
CA MET A 284 -22.72 2.22 12.20
C MET A 284 -22.35 3.65 11.79
N LEU A 285 -21.95 4.48 12.74
CA LEU A 285 -21.56 5.87 12.46
C LEU A 285 -20.32 5.93 11.57
N MET A 286 -19.32 5.08 11.82
CA MET A 286 -18.15 4.95 10.95
C MET A 286 -18.52 4.44 9.55
N GLY A 287 -19.43 3.47 9.45
CA GLY A 287 -19.93 2.99 8.17
C GLY A 287 -20.68 4.08 7.39
N LEU A 288 -21.54 4.86 8.07
CA LEU A 288 -22.23 6.00 7.45
C LEU A 288 -21.24 7.08 7.00
N PHE A 289 -20.27 7.42 7.85
CA PHE A 289 -19.22 8.37 7.51
C PHE A 289 -18.43 7.93 6.27
N PHE A 290 -18.09 6.65 6.19
CA PHE A 290 -17.43 6.07 5.03
C PHE A 290 -18.28 6.18 3.74
N VAL A 291 -19.56 5.84 3.82
CA VAL A 291 -20.51 6.00 2.69
C VAL A 291 -20.64 7.47 2.28
N CYS A 292 -20.71 8.39 3.25
CA CYS A 292 -20.73 9.81 2.96
C CYS A 292 -19.45 10.30 2.26
N LEU A 293 -18.28 9.82 2.69
CA LEU A 293 -17.00 10.15 2.04
C LEU A 293 -16.97 9.68 0.58
N LEU A 294 -17.40 8.45 0.31
CA LEU A 294 -17.51 7.93 -1.06
C LEU A 294 -18.46 8.78 -1.91
N TYR A 295 -19.63 9.08 -1.35
CA TYR A 295 -20.66 9.87 -2.08
C TYR A 295 -20.22 11.33 -2.32
N THR A 296 -19.52 11.96 -1.36
CA THR A 296 -19.01 13.34 -1.53
C THR A 296 -17.85 13.39 -2.51
N SER A 297 -17.02 12.35 -2.59
CA SER A 297 -16.00 12.21 -3.62
C SER A 297 -16.64 12.15 -5.01
N ASP A 298 -17.62 11.26 -5.22
CA ASP A 298 -18.32 11.13 -6.50
C ASP A 298 -19.08 12.42 -6.88
N ALA A 299 -19.74 13.07 -5.91
CA ALA A 299 -20.48 14.32 -6.15
C ALA A 299 -19.55 15.51 -6.43
N ALA A 300 -18.35 15.53 -5.82
CA ALA A 300 -17.33 16.54 -6.13
C ALA A 300 -16.76 16.34 -7.53
N ASP A 301 -16.61 15.10 -7.97
CA ASP A 301 -16.15 14.75 -9.31
C ASP A 301 -17.20 15.10 -10.38
N GLU A 302 -18.49 14.88 -10.11
CA GLU A 302 -19.58 15.33 -10.99
C GLU A 302 -19.69 16.87 -11.08
N ALA A 303 -19.55 17.58 -9.94
CA ALA A 303 -19.66 19.05 -9.92
C ALA A 303 -18.47 19.76 -10.60
N ARG A 304 -17.32 19.09 -10.73
CA ARG A 304 -16.14 19.62 -11.44
C ARG A 304 -16.15 19.30 -12.93
N SER A 305 -16.98 18.36 -13.38
CA SER A 305 -17.10 17.97 -14.79
C SER A 305 -18.08 18.83 -15.60
N VAL A 306 -18.73 19.82 -14.98
CA VAL A 306 -19.62 20.84 -15.57
C VAL A 306 -18.91 22.18 -15.64
#